data_49e3a99fdad704bb466a1e98581d5651
#
_entry.id   49e3a99fdad704bb466a1e98581d5651
#
_cell.length_a   1.000
_cell.length_b   1.000
_cell.length_c   1.000
_cell.angle_alpha   90.00
_cell.angle_beta   90.00
_cell.angle_gamma   90.00
#
_symmetry.space_group_name_H-M   'P 1'
#
loop_
_entity.id
_entity.type
_entity.pdbx_description
1 polymer ?
#
loop_
_entity_poly.entity_id
_entity_poly.type
_entity_poly.pdbx_seq_one_letter_code
_entity_poly.pdbx_strand_id
1 'polypeptide(L)'
;MRIVLIGPPAAGKTRIGKRLARDLGVKFTDTDVMIVAENGPIPQIFAEQGEPYFRSLEREQVMKALAGDGIIAFGGGAVMDPATQADLESDSDTRVVLLDVHADVVRERLSNGKRPLVTSIESWQSLVDSRRETYERLADFMIDTSHRPTREVADEIADWARTRPSEERK
;
A
#
# COMPACT_ATOMS: atom_id res chain seq x y z
N MET A 1 -7.65 -2.59 15.98
CA MET A 1 -7.78 -1.59 14.89
C MET A 1 -6.75 -1.92 13.82
N ARG A 2 -7.18 -2.09 12.60
CA ARG A 2 -6.33 -2.37 11.45
C ARG A 2 -6.51 -1.30 10.39
N ILE A 3 -5.40 -0.69 9.95
CA ILE A 3 -5.40 0.27 8.84
C ILE A 3 -4.47 -0.27 7.76
N VAL A 4 -5.00 -0.46 6.56
CA VAL A 4 -4.25 -0.92 5.39
C VAL A 4 -3.98 0.26 4.48
N LEU A 5 -2.71 0.50 4.16
CA LEU A 5 -2.27 1.52 3.22
C LEU A 5 -2.11 0.88 1.84
N ILE A 6 -2.86 1.36 0.88
CA ILE A 6 -2.79 0.97 -0.52
C ILE A 6 -2.39 2.16 -1.40
N GLY A 7 -2.03 1.91 -2.63
CA GLY A 7 -1.71 2.95 -3.60
C GLY A 7 -0.50 2.62 -4.46
N PRO A 8 -0.19 3.50 -5.41
CA PRO A 8 0.86 3.25 -6.40
C PRO A 8 2.25 3.14 -5.78
N PRO A 9 3.20 2.53 -6.49
CA PRO A 9 4.62 2.61 -6.15
C PRO A 9 5.04 4.07 -6.01
N ALA A 10 5.92 4.37 -5.07
CA ALA A 10 6.43 5.70 -4.75
C ALA A 10 5.44 6.68 -4.08
N ALA A 11 4.25 6.24 -3.68
CA ALA A 11 3.32 7.07 -2.90
C ALA A 11 3.75 7.30 -1.44
N GLY A 12 4.76 6.57 -0.95
CA GLY A 12 5.30 6.74 0.40
C GLY A 12 4.64 5.88 1.47
N LYS A 13 3.98 4.79 1.09
CA LYS A 13 3.27 3.88 2.01
C LYS A 13 4.12 3.42 3.20
N THR A 14 5.34 2.96 2.94
CA THR A 14 6.25 2.49 4.00
C THR A 14 6.64 3.60 4.96
N ARG A 15 7.00 4.77 4.45
CA ARG A 15 7.46 5.90 5.25
C ARG A 15 6.31 6.51 6.08
N ILE A 16 5.18 6.72 5.44
CA ILE A 16 3.97 7.23 6.10
C ILE A 16 3.45 6.21 7.11
N GLY A 17 3.41 4.92 6.74
CA GLY A 17 2.96 3.84 7.62
C GLY A 17 3.80 3.70 8.89
N LYS A 18 5.12 3.77 8.78
CA LYS A 18 6.02 3.76 9.94
C LYS A 18 5.79 4.97 10.86
N ARG A 19 5.57 6.14 10.28
CA ARG A 19 5.28 7.35 11.04
C ARG A 19 3.95 7.22 11.76
N LEU A 20 2.90 6.86 11.04
CA LEU A 20 1.55 6.68 11.57
C LEU A 20 1.51 5.63 12.70
N ALA A 21 2.16 4.49 12.51
CA ALA A 21 2.23 3.43 13.52
C ALA A 21 2.89 3.92 14.82
N ARG A 22 4.00 4.65 14.70
CA ARG A 22 4.68 5.25 15.86
C ARG A 22 3.80 6.25 16.58
N ASP A 23 3.12 7.13 15.85
CA ASP A 23 2.29 8.20 16.42
C ASP A 23 1.01 7.65 17.08
N LEU A 24 0.54 6.48 16.62
CA LEU A 24 -0.60 5.75 17.22
C LEU A 24 -0.18 4.71 18.26
N GLY A 25 1.12 4.45 18.43
CA GLY A 25 1.61 3.43 19.37
C GLY A 25 1.26 2.00 18.98
N VAL A 26 1.15 1.70 17.69
CA VAL A 26 0.78 0.37 17.16
C VAL A 26 1.89 -0.23 16.27
N LYS A 27 1.76 -1.52 15.97
CA LYS A 27 2.70 -2.23 15.08
C LYS A 27 2.61 -1.71 13.65
N PHE A 28 3.77 -1.69 12.97
CA PHE A 28 3.85 -1.50 11.51
C PHE A 28 4.27 -2.80 10.83
N THR A 29 3.60 -3.13 9.73
CA THR A 29 3.91 -4.29 8.89
C THR A 29 3.95 -3.84 7.42
N ASP A 30 4.92 -4.32 6.65
CA ASP A 30 5.05 -4.06 5.20
C ASP A 30 5.14 -5.41 4.49
N THR A 31 4.19 -5.70 3.60
CA THR A 31 4.10 -7.01 2.94
C THR A 31 5.28 -7.28 2.01
N ASP A 32 5.84 -6.26 1.36
CA ASP A 32 7.04 -6.41 0.54
C ASP A 32 8.28 -6.76 1.39
N VAL A 33 8.40 -6.15 2.57
CA VAL A 33 9.46 -6.49 3.53
C VAL A 33 9.32 -7.93 4.02
N MET A 34 8.09 -8.39 4.26
CA MET A 34 7.84 -9.79 4.64
C MET A 34 8.26 -10.77 3.54
N ILE A 35 7.95 -10.47 2.27
CA ILE A 35 8.37 -11.28 1.12
C ILE A 35 9.89 -11.37 1.07
N VAL A 36 10.57 -10.24 1.17
CA VAL A 36 12.04 -10.17 1.10
C VAL A 36 12.69 -10.95 2.24
N ALA A 37 12.15 -10.87 3.45
CA ALA A 37 12.68 -11.59 4.61
C ALA A 37 12.65 -13.11 4.45
N GLU A 38 11.64 -13.66 3.79
CA GLU A 38 11.47 -15.10 3.59
C GLU A 38 12.07 -15.61 2.28
N ASN A 39 12.11 -14.78 1.22
CA ASN A 39 12.35 -15.24 -0.16
C ASN A 39 13.49 -14.49 -0.87
N GLY A 40 14.09 -13.48 -0.25
CA GLY A 40 15.12 -12.65 -0.88
C GLY A 40 14.56 -11.50 -1.72
N PRO A 41 15.43 -10.80 -2.47
CA PRO A 41 15.07 -9.59 -3.20
C PRO A 41 13.98 -9.80 -4.25
N ILE A 42 12.98 -8.93 -4.28
CA ILE A 42 11.85 -9.01 -5.22
C ILE A 42 12.28 -9.05 -6.69
N PRO A 43 13.25 -8.23 -7.17
CA PRO A 43 13.73 -8.31 -8.54
C PRO A 43 14.28 -9.69 -8.92
N GLN A 44 14.96 -10.35 -8.00
CA GLN A 44 15.49 -11.70 -8.20
C GLN A 44 14.36 -12.74 -8.29
N ILE A 45 13.32 -12.61 -7.45
CA ILE A 45 12.14 -13.47 -7.51
C ILE A 45 11.49 -13.37 -8.88
N PHE A 46 11.29 -12.16 -9.39
CA PHE A 46 10.74 -11.95 -10.75
C PHE A 46 11.62 -12.57 -11.84
N ALA A 47 12.94 -12.37 -11.78
CA ALA A 47 13.87 -12.87 -12.79
C ALA A 47 13.94 -14.40 -12.81
N GLU A 48 13.94 -15.05 -11.65
CA GLU A 48 14.13 -16.51 -11.52
C GLU A 48 12.82 -17.30 -11.56
N GLN A 49 11.73 -16.75 -11.01
CA GLN A 49 10.48 -17.46 -10.81
C GLN A 49 9.28 -16.87 -11.58
N GLY A 50 9.39 -15.62 -12.04
CA GLY A 50 8.34 -14.91 -12.77
C GLY A 50 7.27 -14.26 -11.88
N GLU A 51 6.42 -13.46 -12.51
CA GLU A 51 5.38 -12.68 -11.83
C GLU A 51 4.32 -13.54 -11.12
N PRO A 52 3.76 -14.61 -11.74
CA PRO A 52 2.75 -15.43 -11.08
C PRO A 52 3.23 -16.01 -9.74
N TYR A 53 4.48 -16.44 -9.67
CA TYR A 53 5.08 -16.93 -8.43
C TYR A 53 5.21 -15.82 -7.38
N PHE A 54 5.69 -14.64 -7.77
CA PHE A 54 5.73 -13.47 -6.88
C PHE A 54 4.34 -13.15 -6.33
N ARG A 55 3.29 -13.14 -7.17
CA ARG A 55 1.91 -12.86 -6.73
C ARG A 55 1.39 -13.89 -5.73
N SER A 56 1.79 -15.16 -5.84
CA SER A 56 1.44 -16.15 -4.83
C SER A 56 2.11 -15.89 -3.48
N LEU A 57 3.38 -15.48 -3.47
CA LEU A 57 4.09 -15.07 -2.25
C LEU A 57 3.47 -13.80 -1.63
N GLU A 58 3.14 -12.82 -2.47
CA GLU A 58 2.49 -11.59 -2.04
C GLU A 58 1.14 -11.88 -1.36
N ARG A 59 0.31 -12.74 -1.96
CA ARG A 59 -0.96 -13.16 -1.38
C ARG A 59 -0.78 -13.83 -0.02
N GLU A 60 0.20 -14.71 0.11
CA GLU A 60 0.52 -15.38 1.38
C GLU A 60 0.87 -14.36 2.48
N GLN A 61 1.73 -13.38 2.15
CA GLN A 61 2.13 -12.37 3.12
C GLN A 61 0.99 -11.40 3.46
N VAL A 62 0.13 -11.09 2.51
CA VAL A 62 -1.11 -10.32 2.76
C VAL A 62 -2.00 -11.02 3.78
N MET A 63 -2.25 -12.32 3.62
CA MET A 63 -3.06 -13.08 4.58
C MET A 63 -2.42 -13.09 5.98
N LYS A 64 -1.11 -13.31 6.08
CA LYS A 64 -0.38 -13.24 7.34
C LYS A 64 -0.48 -11.85 8.00
N ALA A 65 -0.36 -10.79 7.21
CA ALA A 65 -0.46 -9.42 7.71
C ALA A 65 -1.87 -9.10 8.20
N LEU A 66 -2.91 -9.51 7.46
CA LEU A 66 -4.32 -9.29 7.82
C LEU A 66 -4.76 -10.10 9.06
N ALA A 67 -4.04 -11.15 9.43
CA ALA A 67 -4.28 -11.86 10.70
C ALA A 67 -3.84 -11.06 11.93
N GLY A 68 -3.05 -10.00 11.76
CA GLY A 68 -2.59 -9.11 12.82
C GLY A 68 -3.34 -7.78 12.86
N ASP A 69 -2.92 -6.91 13.78
CA ASP A 69 -3.43 -5.55 13.94
C ASP A 69 -2.36 -4.50 13.64
N GLY A 70 -2.75 -3.24 13.61
CA GLY A 70 -1.88 -2.08 13.43
C GLY A 70 -1.93 -1.49 12.04
N ILE A 71 -0.83 -0.93 11.58
CA ILE A 71 -0.70 -0.31 10.26
C ILE A 71 -0.01 -1.30 9.31
N ILE A 72 -0.64 -1.59 8.19
CA ILE A 72 -0.14 -2.52 7.19
C ILE A 72 0.04 -1.78 5.86
N ALA A 73 1.25 -1.77 5.33
CA ALA A 73 1.51 -1.27 3.98
C ALA A 73 1.52 -2.44 2.99
N PHE A 74 0.66 -2.39 1.99
CA PHE A 74 0.63 -3.35 0.89
C PHE A 74 1.58 -2.98 -0.24
N GLY A 75 2.15 -3.97 -0.92
CA GLY A 75 2.75 -3.77 -2.23
C GLY A 75 1.73 -3.20 -3.22
N GLY A 76 2.20 -2.39 -4.19
CA GLY A 76 1.30 -1.63 -5.07
C GLY A 76 0.33 -2.49 -5.88
N GLY A 77 0.69 -3.73 -6.18
CA GLY A 77 -0.15 -4.67 -6.93
C GLY A 77 -0.94 -5.67 -6.09
N ALA A 78 -0.77 -5.69 -4.77
CA ALA A 78 -1.40 -6.67 -3.89
C ALA A 78 -2.92 -6.66 -3.97
N VAL A 79 -3.52 -5.49 -4.15
CA VAL A 79 -4.98 -5.33 -4.27
C VAL A 79 -5.56 -5.77 -5.61
N MET A 80 -4.72 -6.14 -6.59
CA MET A 80 -5.20 -6.67 -7.86
C MET A 80 -5.62 -8.14 -7.76
N ASP A 81 -5.25 -8.82 -6.69
CA ASP A 81 -5.72 -10.17 -6.40
C ASP A 81 -7.18 -10.13 -5.91
N PRO A 82 -8.12 -10.85 -6.58
CA PRO A 82 -9.53 -10.83 -6.21
C PRO A 82 -9.82 -11.33 -4.79
N ALA A 83 -9.03 -12.27 -4.27
CA ALA A 83 -9.20 -12.76 -2.91
C ALA A 83 -8.77 -11.69 -1.88
N THR A 84 -7.71 -10.94 -2.17
CA THR A 84 -7.30 -9.79 -1.34
C THR A 84 -8.38 -8.70 -1.32
N GLN A 85 -9.01 -8.41 -2.47
CA GLN A 85 -10.14 -7.48 -2.54
C GLN A 85 -11.30 -7.94 -1.66
N ALA A 86 -11.68 -9.22 -1.77
CA ALA A 86 -12.75 -9.80 -0.97
C ALA A 86 -12.45 -9.75 0.54
N ASP A 87 -11.20 -10.01 0.95
CA ASP A 87 -10.81 -9.91 2.36
C ASP A 87 -10.97 -8.48 2.89
N LEU A 88 -10.55 -7.47 2.12
CA LEU A 88 -10.68 -6.07 2.52
C LEU A 88 -12.13 -5.59 2.57
N GLU A 89 -12.97 -6.06 1.64
CA GLU A 89 -14.39 -5.68 1.56
C GLU A 89 -15.26 -6.35 2.64
N SER A 90 -14.89 -7.55 3.06
CA SER A 90 -15.67 -8.32 4.05
C SER A 90 -15.30 -8.02 5.50
N ASP A 91 -14.13 -7.46 5.75
CA ASP A 91 -13.65 -7.20 7.11
C ASP A 91 -13.99 -5.79 7.58
N SER A 92 -15.03 -5.66 8.38
CA SER A 92 -15.49 -4.38 8.96
C SER A 92 -14.50 -3.74 9.95
N ASP A 93 -13.54 -4.52 10.49
CA ASP A 93 -12.51 -4.03 11.41
C ASP A 93 -11.29 -3.44 10.68
N THR A 94 -11.18 -3.67 9.38
CA THR A 94 -10.14 -3.13 8.52
C THR A 94 -10.59 -1.83 7.86
N ARG A 95 -9.77 -0.79 7.96
CA ARG A 95 -9.97 0.49 7.30
C ARG A 95 -8.89 0.69 6.26
N VAL A 96 -9.28 1.04 5.04
CA VAL A 96 -8.37 1.13 3.89
C VAL A 96 -8.11 2.59 3.53
N VAL A 97 -6.84 2.97 3.46
CA VAL A 97 -6.39 4.30 3.06
C VAL A 97 -5.63 4.23 1.75
N LEU A 98 -6.11 4.94 0.75
CA LEU A 98 -5.40 5.14 -0.50
C LEU A 98 -4.44 6.34 -0.37
N LEU A 99 -3.15 6.06 -0.52
CA LEU A 99 -2.14 7.11 -0.70
C LEU A 99 -1.94 7.33 -2.18
N ASP A 100 -2.37 8.47 -2.68
CA ASP A 100 -2.17 8.89 -4.07
C ASP A 100 -0.96 9.81 -4.20
N VAL A 101 -0.40 9.90 -5.40
CA VAL A 101 0.75 10.74 -5.69
C VAL A 101 0.76 11.16 -7.16
N HIS A 102 1.14 12.41 -7.44
CA HIS A 102 1.26 12.93 -8.79
C HIS A 102 2.54 12.47 -9.48
N ALA A 103 2.45 12.34 -10.80
CA ALA A 103 3.54 11.85 -11.64
C ALA A 103 4.83 12.71 -11.57
N ASP A 104 4.72 14.01 -11.39
CA ASP A 104 5.87 14.93 -11.27
C ASP A 104 6.73 14.59 -10.04
N VAL A 105 6.09 14.29 -8.89
CA VAL A 105 6.77 13.86 -7.68
C VAL A 105 7.43 12.49 -7.85
N VAL A 106 6.74 11.57 -8.52
CA VAL A 106 7.26 10.24 -8.80
C VAL A 106 8.48 10.29 -9.73
N ARG A 107 8.48 11.17 -10.72
CA ARG A 107 9.62 11.36 -11.63
C ARG A 107 10.91 11.66 -10.89
N GLU A 108 10.86 12.54 -9.89
CA GLU A 108 12.01 12.85 -9.05
C GLU A 108 12.48 11.64 -8.23
N ARG A 109 11.54 10.85 -7.73
CA ARG A 109 11.84 9.64 -6.91
C ARG A 109 12.39 8.49 -7.75
N LEU A 110 11.97 8.34 -9.01
CA LEU A 110 12.44 7.31 -9.94
C LEU A 110 13.88 7.57 -10.40
N SER A 111 14.28 8.81 -10.57
CA SER A 111 15.66 9.17 -10.97
C SER A 111 16.71 8.69 -9.97
N ASN A 112 16.33 8.33 -8.75
CA ASN A 112 17.19 7.81 -7.69
C ASN A 112 17.36 6.27 -7.71
N GLY A 113 16.89 5.56 -8.71
CA GLY A 113 17.27 4.17 -9.04
C GLY A 113 16.79 3.07 -8.10
N LYS A 114 15.79 3.29 -7.25
CA LYS A 114 15.44 2.34 -6.17
C LYS A 114 14.27 1.38 -6.46
N ARG A 115 13.69 1.36 -7.69
CA ARG A 115 12.48 0.53 -7.96
C ARG A 115 12.55 -0.23 -9.28
N PRO A 116 12.63 -1.57 -9.24
CA PRO A 116 12.90 -2.41 -10.42
C PRO A 116 11.70 -2.60 -11.37
N LEU A 117 10.46 -2.38 -10.92
CA LEU A 117 9.26 -2.64 -11.74
C LEU A 117 8.81 -1.42 -12.57
N VAL A 118 9.40 -0.26 -12.35
CA VAL A 118 9.04 0.97 -13.02
C VAL A 118 10.29 1.56 -13.68
N THR A 119 10.40 1.40 -14.99
CA THR A 119 11.55 1.84 -15.78
C THR A 119 11.41 3.27 -16.28
N SER A 120 10.19 3.80 -16.34
CA SER A 120 9.88 5.15 -16.80
C SER A 120 8.64 5.71 -16.11
N ILE A 121 8.45 7.03 -16.22
CA ILE A 121 7.24 7.69 -15.70
C ILE A 121 5.99 7.27 -16.48
N GLU A 122 6.11 7.02 -17.78
CA GLU A 122 5.04 6.55 -18.63
C GLU A 122 4.58 5.15 -18.24
N SER A 123 5.50 4.22 -17.95
CA SER A 123 5.18 2.89 -17.45
C SER A 123 4.54 2.95 -16.06
N TRP A 124 5.02 3.84 -15.20
CA TRP A 124 4.40 4.07 -13.90
C TRP A 124 2.97 4.59 -14.04
N GLN A 125 2.75 5.58 -14.91
CA GLN A 125 1.41 6.14 -15.13
C GLN A 125 0.45 5.09 -15.70
N SER A 126 0.89 4.29 -16.66
CA SER A 126 0.09 3.19 -17.22
C SER A 126 -0.28 2.17 -16.16
N LEU A 127 0.66 1.84 -15.26
CA LEU A 127 0.44 0.93 -14.16
C LEU A 127 -0.60 1.47 -13.18
N VAL A 128 -0.50 2.74 -12.81
CA VAL A 128 -1.45 3.42 -11.92
C VAL A 128 -2.83 3.49 -12.56
N ASP A 129 -2.91 3.87 -13.82
CA ASP A 129 -4.18 3.97 -14.56
C ASP A 129 -4.91 2.63 -14.60
N SER A 130 -4.18 1.53 -14.78
CA SER A 130 -4.74 0.17 -14.77
C SER A 130 -5.28 -0.28 -13.41
N ARG A 131 -4.83 0.33 -12.32
CA ARG A 131 -5.17 -0.02 -10.94
C ARG A 131 -6.10 0.97 -10.26
N ARG A 132 -6.28 2.15 -10.82
CA ARG A 132 -6.96 3.29 -10.16
C ARG A 132 -8.37 2.95 -9.71
N GLU A 133 -9.17 2.35 -10.56
CA GLU A 133 -10.55 1.96 -10.22
C GLU A 133 -10.60 1.03 -8.99
N THR A 134 -9.69 0.05 -8.92
CA THR A 134 -9.59 -0.85 -7.79
C THR A 134 -9.13 -0.13 -6.52
N TYR A 135 -8.13 0.74 -6.61
CA TYR A 135 -7.69 1.54 -5.47
C TYR A 135 -8.82 2.39 -4.89
N GLU A 136 -9.52 3.12 -5.75
CA GLU A 136 -10.59 4.03 -5.32
C GLU A 136 -11.79 3.28 -4.74
N ARG A 137 -12.14 2.14 -5.32
CA ARG A 137 -13.25 1.30 -4.84
C ARG A 137 -13.00 0.72 -3.45
N LEU A 138 -11.77 0.33 -3.17
CA LEU A 138 -11.41 -0.30 -1.89
C LEU A 138 -11.16 0.71 -0.76
N ALA A 139 -10.90 1.96 -1.09
CA ALA A 139 -10.49 2.96 -0.12
C ALA A 139 -11.68 3.51 0.69
N ASP A 140 -11.52 3.55 2.00
CA ASP A 140 -12.39 4.29 2.92
C ASP A 140 -11.99 5.76 3.04
N PHE A 141 -10.72 6.04 2.79
CA PHE A 141 -10.14 7.38 2.82
C PHE A 141 -9.06 7.50 1.74
N MET A 142 -9.03 8.65 1.07
CA MET A 142 -8.03 8.95 0.04
C MET A 142 -7.29 10.22 0.41
N ILE A 143 -5.97 10.20 0.27
CA ILE A 143 -5.11 11.32 0.57
C ILE A 143 -4.00 11.46 -0.48
N ASP A 144 -3.83 12.68 -1.02
CA ASP A 144 -2.71 13.02 -1.89
C ASP A 144 -1.47 13.30 -1.05
N THR A 145 -0.39 12.58 -1.33
CA THR A 145 0.89 12.72 -0.63
C THR A 145 1.89 13.59 -1.36
N SER A 146 1.52 14.13 -2.54
CA SER A 146 2.37 14.97 -3.37
C SER A 146 2.75 16.26 -2.66
N HIS A 147 4.06 16.58 -2.65
CA HIS A 147 4.59 17.83 -2.07
C HIS A 147 4.17 18.09 -0.61
N ARG A 148 3.81 17.03 0.13
CA ARG A 148 3.39 17.14 1.53
C ARG A 148 4.41 16.46 2.46
N PRO A 149 4.75 17.08 3.58
CA PRO A 149 5.56 16.47 4.62
C PRO A 149 4.91 15.16 5.13
N THR A 150 5.73 14.14 5.33
CA THR A 150 5.27 12.83 5.86
C THR A 150 4.45 12.99 7.16
N ARG A 151 4.85 13.94 8.01
CA ARG A 151 4.17 14.22 9.27
C ARG A 151 2.73 14.66 9.05
N GLU A 152 2.51 15.64 8.19
CA GLU A 152 1.16 16.19 7.93
C GLU A 152 0.22 15.10 7.38
N VAL A 153 0.71 14.28 6.46
CA VAL A 153 -0.07 13.16 5.92
C VAL A 153 -0.41 12.14 7.01
N ALA A 154 0.56 11.79 7.85
CA ALA A 154 0.34 10.85 8.95
C ALA A 154 -0.63 11.41 9.99
N ASP A 155 -0.50 12.69 10.36
CA ASP A 155 -1.39 13.37 11.31
C ASP A 155 -2.84 13.37 10.78
N GLU A 156 -3.08 13.68 9.50
CA GLU A 156 -4.40 13.67 8.87
C GLU A 156 -5.03 12.27 8.85
N ILE A 157 -4.25 11.24 8.54
CA ILE A 157 -4.72 9.85 8.60
C ILE A 157 -5.04 9.46 10.04
N ALA A 158 -4.21 9.86 11.01
CA ALA A 158 -4.45 9.56 12.42
C ALA A 158 -5.73 10.22 12.94
N ASP A 159 -5.99 11.46 12.55
CA ASP A 159 -7.22 12.17 12.91
C ASP A 159 -8.44 11.51 12.30
N TRP A 160 -8.40 11.17 11.02
CA TRP A 160 -9.46 10.40 10.38
C TRP A 160 -9.67 9.04 11.08
N ALA A 161 -8.61 8.34 11.44
CA ALA A 161 -8.70 7.04 12.10
C ALA A 161 -9.36 7.08 13.48
N ARG A 162 -9.29 8.22 14.17
CA ARG A 162 -9.94 8.45 15.46
C ARG A 162 -11.44 8.72 15.31
N THR A 163 -11.90 9.12 14.12
CA THR A 163 -13.33 9.24 13.85
C THR A 163 -13.95 7.84 13.80
N ARG A 164 -15.13 7.64 14.42
CA ARG A 164 -15.85 6.38 14.25
C ARG A 164 -16.26 6.23 12.79
N PRO A 165 -16.22 5.01 12.22
CA PRO A 165 -16.85 4.79 10.93
C PRO A 165 -18.29 5.29 11.04
N SER A 166 -18.70 6.21 10.18
CA SER A 166 -20.11 6.51 10.02
C SER A 166 -20.80 5.19 9.60
N GLU A 167 -21.98 4.90 10.14
CA GLU A 167 -22.76 3.68 9.88
C GLU A 167 -23.28 3.57 8.42
N GLU A 168 -22.59 4.20 7.48
CA GLU A 168 -22.96 4.29 6.07
C GLU A 168 -22.07 3.42 5.17
N ARG A 169 -22.00 2.13 5.45
CA ARG A 169 -21.76 1.13 4.39
C ARG A 169 -23.08 0.39 4.15
N LYS A 170 -23.86 0.93 3.22
CA LYS A 170 -24.93 0.18 2.55
C LYS A 170 -24.53 -0.15 1.12
#